data_f4d57bc9cb9e797d6b638f46d75656b3
#
_entry.id   f4d57bc9cb9e797d6b638f46d75656b3
#
_cell.length_a   1.000
_cell.length_b   1.000
_cell.length_c   1.000
_cell.angle_alpha   90.00
_cell.angle_beta   90.00
_cell.angle_gamma   90.00
#
_symmetry.space_group_name_H-M   'P 1'
#
loop_
_entity.id
_entity.type
_entity.pdbx_description
1 polymer ?
#
loop_
_entity_poly.entity_id
_entity_poly.type
_entity_poly.pdbx_seq_one_letter_code
_entity_poly.pdbx_strand_id
1 'polypeptide(L)'
;PPPARARGGGPPATPGAGGRGGRPRPRAPPRAPAPHPDPAAAWAERMMDTPLMVLPRENRPWDAPEGLTFGDWIEGAGAAAVLRRPTVADLDYHLTTMFTPVRPQGYLELRYLDAQPPGGWLHPVALVTALLTRPSTVDKVRELCAPVEGRWVEAARAGLADAEIAAAARAVVELGCAELGVTGLHPDTITEIGENVLARVDGARRAS
;
A
#
# COMPACT_ATOMS: atom_id res chain seq x y z
N PRO A 1 -30.37 13.78 47.85
CA PRO A 1 -29.52 14.89 47.48
C PRO A 1 -28.36 14.39 46.68
N PRO A 2 -28.05 14.98 45.49
CA PRO A 2 -26.91 14.56 44.71
C PRO A 2 -25.61 15.22 45.23
N PRO A 3 -24.43 14.59 45.02
CA PRO A 3 -23.17 15.17 45.45
C PRO A 3 -22.70 16.31 44.55
N ALA A 4 -21.97 17.22 45.13
CA ALA A 4 -21.49 18.47 44.60
C ALA A 4 -20.54 18.31 43.39
N ARG A 5 -20.70 19.18 42.37
CA ARG A 5 -19.77 19.38 41.27
C ARG A 5 -18.46 19.97 41.74
N ALA A 6 -17.35 19.26 41.53
CA ALA A 6 -16.01 19.81 41.66
C ALA A 6 -15.72 20.76 40.48
N ARG A 7 -15.23 21.96 40.81
CA ARG A 7 -14.86 23.01 39.87
C ARG A 7 -13.46 22.75 39.30
N GLY A 8 -13.37 22.85 38.01
CA GLY A 8 -12.38 23.44 37.13
C GLY A 8 -10.90 23.37 37.52
N GLY A 9 -10.18 22.46 36.88
CA GLY A 9 -8.77 22.62 36.59
C GLY A 9 -8.62 22.92 35.11
N GLY A 10 -8.08 24.08 34.77
CA GLY A 10 -7.79 24.46 33.40
C GLY A 10 -6.68 23.59 32.79
N PRO A 11 -6.58 23.51 31.47
CA PRO A 11 -5.58 22.71 30.80
C PRO A 11 -4.16 23.24 31.08
N PRO A 12 -3.15 22.36 31.22
CA PRO A 12 -1.77 22.78 31.42
C PRO A 12 -1.23 23.48 30.17
N ALA A 13 -0.44 24.51 30.39
CA ALA A 13 0.21 25.32 29.37
C ALA A 13 1.11 24.47 28.44
N THR A 14 0.99 24.70 27.16
CA THR A 14 1.82 24.10 26.09
C THR A 14 3.27 24.57 26.27
N PRO A 15 4.27 23.66 26.30
CA PRO A 15 5.66 24.07 26.22
C PRO A 15 5.97 24.62 24.83
N GLY A 16 6.70 25.74 24.79
CA GLY A 16 6.99 26.53 23.60
C GLY A 16 7.68 25.77 22.47
N ALA A 17 7.34 26.18 21.28
CA ALA A 17 7.97 25.81 20.02
C ALA A 17 9.44 26.23 19.99
N GLY A 18 10.33 25.26 19.90
CA GLY A 18 11.75 25.49 19.74
C GLY A 18 12.46 24.26 19.22
N GLY A 19 12.37 24.04 17.92
CA GLY A 19 13.12 22.97 17.24
C GLY A 19 12.63 22.85 15.80
N ARG A 20 13.32 23.49 14.86
CA ARG A 20 13.12 23.22 13.42
C ARG A 20 13.64 21.84 13.13
N GLY A 21 12.87 20.81 13.51
CA GLY A 21 13.06 19.46 13.06
C GLY A 21 12.79 19.44 11.56
N GLY A 22 13.84 19.21 10.76
CA GLY A 22 13.70 18.99 9.34
C GLY A 22 12.66 17.91 9.11
N ARG A 23 11.68 18.16 8.25
CA ARG A 23 10.70 17.13 7.83
C ARG A 23 11.50 15.91 7.38
N PRO A 24 11.15 14.70 7.89
CA PRO A 24 11.77 13.48 7.39
C PRO A 24 11.67 13.48 5.87
N ARG A 25 12.79 13.28 5.17
CA ARG A 25 12.76 13.12 3.72
C ARG A 25 11.81 11.96 3.40
N PRO A 26 10.90 12.15 2.44
CA PRO A 26 10.04 11.04 2.01
C PRO A 26 10.97 9.89 1.60
N ARG A 27 10.78 8.75 2.25
CA ARG A 27 11.50 7.53 1.96
C ARG A 27 11.22 7.15 0.51
N ALA A 28 12.27 6.77 -0.24
CA ALA A 28 12.08 6.28 -1.59
C ALA A 28 11.02 5.15 -1.57
N PRO A 29 10.04 5.17 -2.49
CA PRO A 29 9.04 4.12 -2.52
C PRO A 29 9.74 2.77 -2.73
N PRO A 30 9.19 1.70 -2.16
CA PRO A 30 9.73 0.38 -2.37
C PRO A 30 9.75 0.07 -3.88
N ARG A 31 10.94 -0.20 -4.42
CA ARG A 31 11.10 -0.67 -5.79
C ARG A 31 10.29 -1.95 -5.94
N ALA A 32 9.58 -2.10 -7.07
CA ALA A 32 8.95 -3.36 -7.39
C ALA A 32 10.01 -4.47 -7.30
N PRO A 33 9.78 -5.57 -6.57
CA PRO A 33 10.75 -6.65 -6.49
C PRO A 33 10.97 -7.21 -7.90
N ALA A 34 12.23 -7.50 -8.23
CA ALA A 34 12.54 -8.24 -9.44
C ALA A 34 11.80 -9.60 -9.41
N PRO A 35 11.42 -10.15 -10.57
CA PRO A 35 10.85 -11.49 -10.62
C PRO A 35 11.78 -12.47 -9.91
N HIS A 36 11.28 -13.17 -8.91
CA HIS A 36 12.02 -14.15 -8.13
C HIS A 36 11.43 -15.54 -8.41
N PRO A 37 12.25 -16.58 -8.59
CA PRO A 37 11.77 -17.94 -8.86
C PRO A 37 10.88 -18.49 -7.72
N ASP A 38 11.11 -18.02 -6.49
CA ASP A 38 10.26 -18.31 -5.34
C ASP A 38 9.68 -17.00 -4.78
N PRO A 39 8.44 -16.64 -5.11
CA PRO A 39 7.80 -15.42 -4.62
C PRO A 39 7.60 -15.41 -3.10
N ALA A 40 7.44 -16.55 -2.46
CA ALA A 40 7.25 -16.63 -1.01
C ALA A 40 8.57 -16.31 -0.29
N ALA A 41 9.69 -16.86 -0.76
CA ALA A 41 11.01 -16.54 -0.23
C ALA A 41 11.33 -15.05 -0.42
N ALA A 42 11.12 -14.51 -1.62
CA ALA A 42 11.33 -13.09 -1.88
C ALA A 42 10.49 -12.18 -0.98
N TRP A 43 9.25 -12.57 -0.71
CA TRP A 43 8.39 -11.83 0.21
C TRP A 43 8.91 -11.90 1.65
N ALA A 44 9.33 -13.09 2.10
CA ALA A 44 9.88 -13.28 3.44
C ALA A 44 11.17 -12.47 3.64
N GLU A 45 12.12 -12.53 2.70
CA GLU A 45 13.34 -11.72 2.71
C GLU A 45 13.00 -10.23 2.83
N ARG A 46 12.08 -9.75 2.00
CA ARG A 46 11.64 -8.36 2.05
C ARG A 46 11.06 -7.96 3.40
N MET A 47 10.31 -8.84 4.07
CA MET A 47 9.77 -8.55 5.39
C MET A 47 10.88 -8.46 6.43
N MET A 48 11.88 -9.34 6.36
CA MET A 48 13.05 -9.30 7.23
C MET A 48 13.91 -8.05 7.02
N ASP A 49 14.06 -7.60 5.78
CA ASP A 49 14.87 -6.41 5.40
C ASP A 49 14.12 -5.09 5.59
N THR A 50 12.82 -5.14 5.90
CA THR A 50 12.06 -3.90 6.13
C THR A 50 12.34 -3.37 7.53
N PRO A 51 12.71 -2.10 7.67
CA PRO A 51 12.93 -1.49 8.97
C PRO A 51 11.68 -1.50 9.85
N LEU A 52 11.89 -1.76 11.12
CA LEU A 52 10.84 -1.76 12.13
C LEU A 52 10.15 -0.39 12.17
N MET A 53 8.81 -0.39 12.13
CA MET A 53 8.02 0.81 12.40
C MET A 53 8.04 1.13 13.89
N VAL A 54 7.94 0.10 14.72
CA VAL A 54 7.93 0.19 16.18
C VAL A 54 8.66 -1.02 16.79
N LEU A 55 9.14 -0.84 18.01
CA LEU A 55 9.77 -1.88 18.82
C LEU A 55 8.95 -2.06 20.11
N PRO A 56 8.14 -3.13 20.25
CA PRO A 56 7.33 -3.36 21.44
C PRO A 56 8.16 -3.44 22.71
N ARG A 57 7.84 -2.61 23.71
CA ARG A 57 8.52 -2.54 25.01
C ARG A 57 7.51 -2.32 26.12
N GLU A 58 7.74 -2.97 27.25
CA GLU A 58 6.93 -2.72 28.44
C GLU A 58 7.34 -1.37 29.08
N ASN A 59 6.35 -0.56 29.43
CA ASN A 59 6.51 0.71 30.17
C ASN A 59 7.52 1.71 29.55
N ARG A 60 7.75 1.66 28.25
CA ARG A 60 8.67 2.56 27.51
C ARG A 60 8.06 2.93 26.15
N PRO A 61 8.50 4.04 25.53
CA PRO A 61 8.15 4.35 24.15
C PRO A 61 8.55 3.21 23.21
N TRP A 62 7.74 2.99 22.19
CA TRP A 62 7.94 1.93 21.20
C TRP A 62 8.77 2.39 20.00
N ASP A 63 9.52 3.47 20.15
CA ASP A 63 10.39 3.97 19.08
C ASP A 63 11.43 2.92 18.70
N ALA A 64 11.44 2.55 17.43
CA ALA A 64 12.48 1.69 16.89
C ALA A 64 13.73 2.53 16.53
N PRO A 65 14.95 2.01 16.72
CA PRO A 65 16.16 2.62 16.19
C PRO A 65 16.04 2.84 14.68
N GLU A 66 16.54 3.99 14.20
CA GLU A 66 16.45 4.32 12.78
C GLU A 66 17.15 3.25 11.91
N GLY A 67 16.42 2.77 10.90
CA GLY A 67 16.94 1.80 9.95
C GLY A 67 17.05 0.36 10.46
N LEU A 68 16.79 0.09 11.74
CA LEU A 68 16.84 -1.27 12.28
C LEU A 68 15.80 -2.16 11.60
N THR A 69 16.26 -3.23 10.95
CA THR A 69 15.40 -4.23 10.31
C THR A 69 15.02 -5.35 11.29
N PHE A 70 14.01 -6.16 10.93
CA PHE A 70 13.67 -7.33 11.75
C PHE A 70 14.79 -8.37 11.70
N GLY A 71 15.46 -8.53 10.54
CA GLY A 71 16.63 -9.39 10.37
C GLY A 71 17.78 -8.98 11.28
N ASP A 72 18.15 -7.69 11.31
CA ASP A 72 19.18 -7.17 12.23
C ASP A 72 18.84 -7.47 13.69
N TRP A 73 17.55 -7.40 14.05
CA TRP A 73 17.11 -7.70 15.42
C TRP A 73 17.28 -9.17 15.77
N ILE A 74 16.99 -10.09 14.84
CA ILE A 74 17.24 -11.53 15.03
C ILE A 74 18.74 -11.81 15.22
N GLU A 75 19.57 -11.19 14.39
CA GLU A 75 21.03 -11.37 14.40
C GLU A 75 21.71 -10.69 15.59
N GLY A 76 21.05 -9.70 16.20
CA GLY A 76 21.65 -8.87 17.25
C GLY A 76 22.68 -7.90 16.71
N ALA A 77 22.54 -7.50 15.44
CA ALA A 77 23.47 -6.62 14.76
C ALA A 77 23.23 -5.14 15.09
N GLY A 78 24.29 -4.34 15.10
CA GLY A 78 24.22 -2.89 15.25
C GLY A 78 23.46 -2.45 16.52
N ALA A 79 22.40 -1.65 16.33
CA ALA A 79 21.57 -1.17 17.44
C ALA A 79 20.78 -2.28 18.15
N ALA A 80 20.64 -3.45 17.55
CA ALA A 80 19.98 -4.60 18.17
C ALA A 80 20.83 -5.31 19.24
N ALA A 81 22.13 -5.10 19.27
CA ALA A 81 23.04 -5.78 20.22
C ALA A 81 22.66 -5.60 21.71
N VAL A 82 21.98 -4.50 22.04
CA VAL A 82 21.52 -4.18 23.41
C VAL A 82 20.03 -4.46 23.61
N LEU A 83 19.37 -5.01 22.63
CA LEU A 83 17.95 -5.35 22.70
C LEU A 83 17.76 -6.81 23.13
N ARG A 84 16.58 -7.11 23.69
CA ARG A 84 16.18 -8.51 23.84
C ARG A 84 16.06 -9.19 22.48
N ARG A 85 16.19 -10.48 22.43
CA ARG A 85 15.89 -11.22 21.18
C ARG A 85 14.39 -11.11 20.84
N PRO A 86 14.05 -11.03 19.55
CA PRO A 86 12.65 -11.01 19.13
C PRO A 86 11.99 -12.38 19.36
N THR A 87 10.68 -12.34 19.49
CA THR A 87 9.80 -13.51 19.59
C THR A 87 8.94 -13.64 18.34
N VAL A 88 8.23 -14.76 18.20
CA VAL A 88 7.23 -14.94 17.13
C VAL A 88 6.14 -13.86 17.22
N ALA A 89 5.71 -13.49 18.43
CA ALA A 89 4.73 -12.42 18.61
C ALA A 89 5.22 -11.06 18.11
N ASP A 90 6.53 -10.78 18.20
CA ASP A 90 7.12 -9.57 17.63
C ASP A 90 7.11 -9.61 16.09
N LEU A 91 7.35 -10.78 15.49
CA LEU A 91 7.24 -10.97 14.06
C LEU A 91 5.80 -10.77 13.58
N ASP A 92 4.84 -11.40 14.25
CA ASP A 92 3.42 -11.24 13.93
C ASP A 92 3.02 -9.76 13.99
N TYR A 93 3.47 -9.05 15.03
CA TYR A 93 3.22 -7.62 15.15
C TYR A 93 3.89 -6.83 14.02
N HIS A 94 5.16 -7.11 13.71
CA HIS A 94 5.88 -6.48 12.60
C HIS A 94 5.13 -6.66 11.28
N LEU A 95 4.63 -7.85 10.98
CA LEU A 95 3.84 -8.12 9.79
C LEU A 95 2.54 -7.30 9.72
N THR A 96 1.92 -6.99 10.86
CA THR A 96 0.74 -6.10 10.88
C THR A 96 1.06 -4.66 10.51
N THR A 97 2.32 -4.21 10.71
CA THR A 97 2.77 -2.85 10.37
C THR A 97 3.20 -2.70 8.91
N MET A 98 3.14 -3.78 8.11
CA MET A 98 3.50 -3.77 6.69
C MET A 98 2.37 -3.21 5.84
N PHE A 99 2.56 -2.00 5.32
CA PHE A 99 1.61 -1.34 4.40
C PHE A 99 2.01 -1.58 2.95
N THR A 100 2.14 -2.86 2.57
CA THR A 100 2.43 -3.24 1.19
C THR A 100 1.18 -3.11 0.32
N PRO A 101 1.28 -2.74 -0.98
CA PRO A 101 0.15 -2.70 -1.91
C PRO A 101 -0.56 -4.05 -2.07
N VAL A 102 0.19 -5.14 -1.93
CA VAL A 102 -0.32 -6.52 -1.92
C VAL A 102 0.20 -7.23 -0.69
N ARG A 103 -0.68 -7.92 0.02
CA ARG A 103 -0.34 -8.68 1.23
C ARG A 103 -0.90 -10.10 1.15
N PRO A 104 -0.05 -11.14 1.34
CA PRO A 104 -0.53 -12.52 1.46
C PRO A 104 -1.18 -12.75 2.83
N GLN A 105 -2.39 -13.36 2.83
CA GLN A 105 -3.20 -13.68 4.01
C GLN A 105 -3.86 -15.07 3.86
N GLY A 106 -3.19 -16.04 3.20
CA GLY A 106 -3.84 -17.25 2.70
C GLY A 106 -4.62 -16.99 1.39
N TYR A 107 -4.75 -15.72 1.04
CA TYR A 107 -5.20 -15.15 -0.23
C TYR A 107 -4.36 -13.89 -0.49
N LEU A 108 -4.46 -13.28 -1.67
CA LEU A 108 -3.80 -12.01 -1.97
C LEU A 108 -4.75 -10.86 -1.66
N GLU A 109 -4.41 -10.05 -0.65
CA GLU A 109 -5.13 -8.82 -0.33
C GLU A 109 -4.56 -7.65 -1.12
N LEU A 110 -5.37 -7.04 -1.97
CA LEU A 110 -5.02 -5.83 -2.73
C LEU A 110 -5.40 -4.60 -1.91
N ARG A 111 -4.43 -3.70 -1.64
CA ARG A 111 -4.58 -2.59 -0.70
C ARG A 111 -4.35 -1.21 -1.33
N TYR A 112 -4.32 -1.12 -2.64
CA TYR A 112 -4.05 0.13 -3.36
C TYR A 112 -5.28 0.72 -4.07
N LEU A 113 -6.46 0.13 -3.84
CA LEU A 113 -7.71 0.67 -4.36
C LEU A 113 -8.28 1.71 -3.41
N ASP A 114 -8.54 2.91 -3.91
CA ASP A 114 -9.18 3.99 -3.16
C ASP A 114 -10.65 3.69 -2.87
N ALA A 115 -11.21 4.45 -1.90
CA ALA A 115 -12.63 4.40 -1.60
C ALA A 115 -13.46 4.74 -2.85
N GLN A 116 -14.50 3.95 -3.09
CA GLN A 116 -15.39 4.12 -4.23
C GLN A 116 -16.68 4.84 -3.81
N PRO A 117 -17.35 5.56 -4.71
CA PRO A 117 -18.67 6.11 -4.44
C PRO A 117 -19.67 4.98 -4.17
N PRO A 118 -20.81 5.27 -3.49
CA PRO A 118 -21.84 4.28 -3.23
C PRO A 118 -22.23 3.51 -4.50
N GLY A 119 -22.23 2.18 -4.42
CA GLY A 119 -22.48 1.28 -5.55
C GLY A 119 -21.30 1.05 -6.51
N GLY A 120 -20.25 1.88 -6.44
CA GLY A 120 -19.11 1.80 -7.37
C GLY A 120 -18.03 0.78 -7.02
N TRP A 121 -18.14 0.10 -5.90
CA TRP A 121 -17.11 -0.86 -5.42
C TRP A 121 -16.89 -2.05 -6.36
N LEU A 122 -17.93 -2.45 -7.10
CA LEU A 122 -17.86 -3.58 -8.01
C LEU A 122 -16.94 -3.30 -9.21
N HIS A 123 -16.84 -2.04 -9.66
CA HIS A 123 -16.05 -1.67 -10.84
C HIS A 123 -14.56 -2.04 -10.71
N PRO A 124 -13.82 -1.57 -9.68
CA PRO A 124 -12.41 -1.94 -9.55
C PRO A 124 -12.23 -3.42 -9.22
N VAL A 125 -13.15 -4.05 -8.47
CA VAL A 125 -13.08 -5.47 -8.16
C VAL A 125 -13.19 -6.32 -9.42
N ALA A 126 -14.18 -6.06 -10.27
CA ALA A 126 -14.36 -6.77 -11.53
C ALA A 126 -13.18 -6.55 -12.49
N LEU A 127 -12.69 -5.30 -12.62
CA LEU A 127 -11.56 -4.96 -13.46
C LEU A 127 -10.29 -5.71 -13.03
N VAL A 128 -9.95 -5.67 -11.74
CA VAL A 128 -8.78 -6.37 -11.21
C VAL A 128 -8.92 -7.89 -11.35
N THR A 129 -10.11 -8.43 -11.11
CA THR A 129 -10.37 -9.86 -11.34
C THR A 129 -10.14 -10.24 -12.79
N ALA A 130 -10.65 -9.44 -13.73
CA ALA A 130 -10.44 -9.68 -15.17
C ALA A 130 -8.95 -9.67 -15.55
N LEU A 131 -8.19 -8.70 -15.01
CA LEU A 131 -6.76 -8.55 -15.31
C LEU A 131 -5.88 -9.67 -14.71
N LEU A 132 -6.29 -10.28 -13.59
CA LEU A 132 -5.46 -11.25 -12.85
C LEU A 132 -5.89 -12.71 -13.03
N THR A 133 -7.02 -13.00 -13.67
CA THR A 133 -7.55 -14.37 -13.78
C THR A 133 -6.73 -15.25 -14.73
N ARG A 134 -6.23 -14.69 -15.83
CA ARG A 134 -5.52 -15.46 -16.87
C ARG A 134 -4.03 -15.10 -16.89
N PRO A 135 -3.10 -16.07 -16.89
CA PRO A 135 -1.67 -15.79 -16.99
C PRO A 135 -1.31 -14.94 -18.21
N SER A 136 -1.90 -15.21 -19.38
CA SER A 136 -1.65 -14.42 -20.58
C SER A 136 -2.10 -12.96 -20.47
N THR A 137 -3.16 -12.69 -19.72
CA THR A 137 -3.61 -11.32 -19.44
C THR A 137 -2.64 -10.63 -18.47
N VAL A 138 -2.15 -11.35 -17.46
CA VAL A 138 -1.13 -10.84 -16.53
C VAL A 138 0.14 -10.45 -17.27
N ASP A 139 0.60 -11.28 -18.21
CA ASP A 139 1.79 -10.96 -19.03
C ASP A 139 1.58 -9.68 -19.85
N LYS A 140 0.42 -9.51 -20.50
CA LYS A 140 0.07 -8.28 -21.19
C LYS A 140 0.04 -7.06 -20.26
N VAL A 141 -0.52 -7.19 -19.05
CA VAL A 141 -0.49 -6.11 -18.05
C VAL A 141 0.94 -5.69 -17.73
N ARG A 142 1.84 -6.66 -17.56
CA ARG A 142 3.26 -6.39 -17.27
C ARG A 142 3.92 -5.64 -18.45
N GLU A 143 3.67 -6.06 -19.67
CA GLU A 143 4.16 -5.39 -20.88
C GLU A 143 3.64 -3.94 -20.97
N LEU A 144 2.35 -3.71 -20.74
CA LEU A 144 1.74 -2.39 -20.77
C LEU A 144 2.27 -1.46 -19.66
N CYS A 145 2.60 -2.02 -18.50
CA CYS A 145 3.14 -1.25 -17.37
C CYS A 145 4.65 -1.04 -17.44
N ALA A 146 5.39 -1.80 -18.25
CA ALA A 146 6.86 -1.74 -18.33
C ALA A 146 7.41 -0.32 -18.55
N PRO A 147 6.84 0.54 -19.43
CA PRO A 147 7.34 1.91 -19.63
C PRO A 147 7.28 2.80 -18.39
N VAL A 148 6.40 2.50 -17.45
CA VAL A 148 6.16 3.29 -16.23
C VAL A 148 6.59 2.55 -14.95
N GLU A 149 7.32 1.44 -15.10
CA GLU A 149 7.80 0.66 -13.96
C GLU A 149 8.68 1.52 -13.04
N GLY A 150 8.43 1.43 -11.74
CA GLY A 150 9.20 2.17 -10.72
C GLY A 150 8.81 3.65 -10.56
N ARG A 151 7.90 4.19 -11.36
CA ARG A 151 7.47 5.61 -11.31
C ARG A 151 6.37 5.90 -10.28
N TRP A 152 6.45 5.25 -9.11
CA TRP A 152 5.44 5.38 -8.05
C TRP A 152 5.27 6.79 -7.51
N VAL A 153 6.39 7.54 -7.38
CA VAL A 153 6.37 8.91 -6.85
C VAL A 153 5.72 9.86 -7.85
N GLU A 154 6.06 9.71 -9.11
CA GLU A 154 5.48 10.48 -10.22
C GLU A 154 3.99 10.18 -10.35
N ALA A 155 3.61 8.90 -10.31
CA ALA A 155 2.21 8.49 -10.33
C ALA A 155 1.40 9.07 -9.16
N ALA A 156 1.98 9.07 -7.94
CA ALA A 156 1.33 9.65 -6.76
C ALA A 156 1.21 11.18 -6.82
N ARG A 157 2.12 11.86 -7.54
CA ARG A 157 2.13 13.34 -7.64
C ARG A 157 1.30 13.86 -8.81
N ALA A 158 1.44 13.25 -9.96
CA ALA A 158 0.87 13.73 -11.22
C ALA A 158 -0.36 12.90 -11.68
N GLY A 159 -0.46 11.64 -11.26
CA GLY A 159 -1.54 10.77 -11.72
C GLY A 159 -1.61 10.74 -13.25
N LEU A 160 -2.81 10.90 -13.78
CA LEU A 160 -3.06 10.91 -15.21
C LEU A 160 -2.67 12.23 -15.93
N ALA A 161 -2.14 13.23 -15.22
CA ALA A 161 -1.54 14.41 -15.83
C ALA A 161 -0.19 14.08 -16.50
N ASP A 162 0.49 13.03 -16.08
CA ASP A 162 1.66 12.49 -16.77
C ASP A 162 1.21 11.64 -17.97
N ALA A 163 1.70 11.99 -19.16
CA ALA A 163 1.22 11.40 -20.41
C ALA A 163 1.55 9.89 -20.56
N GLU A 164 2.71 9.44 -20.04
CA GLU A 164 3.10 8.03 -20.14
C GLU A 164 2.32 7.19 -19.11
N ILE A 165 2.13 7.71 -17.90
CA ILE A 165 1.30 7.07 -16.88
C ILE A 165 -0.15 6.99 -17.37
N ALA A 166 -0.68 8.06 -17.96
CA ALA A 166 -2.03 8.08 -18.53
C ALA A 166 -2.20 7.06 -19.65
N ALA A 167 -1.20 6.95 -20.54
CA ALA A 167 -1.22 5.97 -21.63
C ALA A 167 -1.22 4.53 -21.11
N ALA A 168 -0.34 4.20 -20.17
CA ALA A 168 -0.28 2.88 -19.54
C ALA A 168 -1.58 2.55 -18.78
N ALA A 169 -2.09 3.48 -17.99
CA ALA A 169 -3.34 3.30 -17.24
C ALA A 169 -4.52 3.04 -18.16
N ARG A 170 -4.63 3.81 -19.26
CA ARG A 170 -5.69 3.62 -20.27
C ARG A 170 -5.60 2.24 -20.91
N ALA A 171 -4.41 1.84 -21.37
CA ALA A 171 -4.21 0.55 -22.00
C ALA A 171 -4.55 -0.63 -21.08
N VAL A 172 -4.18 -0.53 -19.78
CA VAL A 172 -4.55 -1.55 -18.78
C VAL A 172 -6.06 -1.59 -18.54
N VAL A 173 -6.72 -0.43 -18.45
CA VAL A 173 -8.19 -0.37 -18.30
C VAL A 173 -8.90 -0.95 -19.52
N GLU A 174 -8.47 -0.61 -20.74
CA GLU A 174 -9.03 -1.16 -21.99
C GLU A 174 -8.87 -2.68 -22.05
N LEU A 175 -7.70 -3.20 -21.70
CA LEU A 175 -7.46 -4.65 -21.59
C LEU A 175 -8.40 -5.28 -20.55
N GLY A 176 -8.52 -4.69 -19.36
CA GLY A 176 -9.40 -5.19 -18.31
C GLY A 176 -10.87 -5.21 -18.74
N CYS A 177 -11.33 -4.16 -19.44
CA CYS A 177 -12.69 -4.11 -19.99
C CYS A 177 -12.93 -5.21 -21.02
N ALA A 178 -11.96 -5.48 -21.90
CA ALA A 178 -12.06 -6.56 -22.88
C ALA A 178 -12.11 -7.96 -22.24
N GLU A 179 -11.52 -8.12 -21.07
CA GLU A 179 -11.47 -9.39 -20.32
C GLU A 179 -12.59 -9.56 -19.27
N LEU A 180 -13.49 -8.58 -19.08
CA LEU A 180 -14.56 -8.64 -18.06
C LEU A 180 -15.43 -9.89 -18.16
N GLY A 181 -15.53 -10.51 -19.33
CA GLY A 181 -16.29 -11.75 -19.51
C GLY A 181 -15.84 -12.92 -18.62
N VAL A 182 -14.57 -12.93 -18.17
CA VAL A 182 -14.06 -13.99 -17.28
C VAL A 182 -14.65 -13.91 -15.86
N THR A 183 -15.26 -12.79 -15.50
CA THR A 183 -15.83 -12.58 -14.15
C THR A 183 -17.14 -13.35 -13.93
N GLY A 184 -17.79 -13.80 -15.02
CA GLY A 184 -19.10 -14.45 -14.96
C GLY A 184 -20.27 -13.52 -14.58
N LEU A 185 -20.05 -12.20 -14.58
CA LEU A 185 -21.11 -11.22 -14.34
C LEU A 185 -22.09 -11.16 -15.51
N HIS A 186 -23.30 -10.65 -15.24
CA HIS A 186 -24.32 -10.46 -16.27
C HIS A 186 -23.83 -9.48 -17.37
N PRO A 187 -24.13 -9.69 -18.66
CA PRO A 187 -23.67 -8.84 -19.76
C PRO A 187 -23.95 -7.34 -19.55
N ASP A 188 -25.13 -6.97 -19.07
CA ASP A 188 -25.49 -5.58 -18.80
C ASP A 188 -24.59 -4.96 -17.72
N THR A 189 -24.26 -5.73 -16.66
CA THR A 189 -23.34 -5.30 -15.61
C THR A 189 -21.93 -5.14 -16.16
N ILE A 190 -21.47 -6.03 -17.03
CA ILE A 190 -20.17 -5.93 -17.71
C ILE A 190 -20.10 -4.64 -18.53
N THR A 191 -21.15 -4.34 -19.30
CA THR A 191 -21.25 -3.12 -20.10
C THR A 191 -21.20 -1.88 -19.21
N GLU A 192 -22.01 -1.83 -18.16
CA GLU A 192 -22.01 -0.72 -17.19
C GLU A 192 -20.64 -0.48 -16.56
N ILE A 193 -19.96 -1.55 -16.12
CA ILE A 193 -18.61 -1.46 -15.54
C ILE A 193 -17.64 -0.88 -16.54
N GLY A 194 -17.62 -1.41 -17.78
CA GLY A 194 -16.72 -0.97 -18.85
C GLY A 194 -16.89 0.52 -19.16
N GLU A 195 -18.12 0.97 -19.35
CA GLU A 195 -18.44 2.38 -19.60
C GLU A 195 -17.96 3.28 -18.43
N ASN A 196 -18.25 2.89 -17.19
CA ASN A 196 -17.90 3.67 -16.00
C ASN A 196 -16.38 3.79 -15.81
N VAL A 197 -15.62 2.71 -15.94
CA VAL A 197 -14.16 2.76 -15.73
C VAL A 197 -13.45 3.51 -16.86
N LEU A 198 -13.89 3.36 -18.12
CA LEU A 198 -13.36 4.12 -19.25
C LEU A 198 -13.65 5.62 -19.11
N ALA A 199 -14.89 5.97 -18.74
CA ALA A 199 -15.28 7.36 -18.51
C ALA A 199 -14.44 8.04 -17.42
N ARG A 200 -14.04 7.32 -16.37
CA ARG A 200 -13.15 7.85 -15.32
C ARG A 200 -11.76 8.17 -15.83
N VAL A 201 -11.16 7.29 -16.63
CA VAL A 201 -9.83 7.53 -17.22
C VAL A 201 -9.88 8.73 -18.19
N ASP A 202 -10.93 8.84 -18.99
CA ASP A 202 -11.12 9.95 -19.92
C ASP A 202 -11.47 11.29 -19.22
N GLY A 203 -12.24 11.22 -18.13
CA GLY A 203 -12.62 12.39 -17.33
C GLY A 203 -11.43 12.98 -16.56
N ALA A 204 -10.61 12.16 -15.95
CA ALA A 204 -9.42 12.59 -15.23
C ALA A 204 -8.41 13.29 -16.18
N ARG A 205 -8.26 12.81 -17.43
CA ARG A 205 -7.40 13.43 -18.44
C ARG A 205 -7.87 14.83 -18.89
N ARG A 206 -9.19 15.10 -18.81
CA ARG A 206 -9.75 16.42 -19.20
C ARG A 206 -9.67 17.43 -18.07
N ALA A 207 -9.48 17.00 -16.84
CA ALA A 207 -9.41 17.83 -15.65
C ALA A 207 -7.97 18.21 -15.25
N SER A 208 -6.96 17.63 -15.93
CA SER A 208 -5.53 17.87 -15.74
C SER A 208 -5.00 18.88 -16.76
#